data_b1a350feadd01d14969c6a4fbe60d7ab
#
_entry.id   b1a350feadd01d14969c6a4fbe60d7ab
#
_cell.length_a   1.000
_cell.length_b   1.000
_cell.length_c   1.000
_cell.angle_alpha   90.00
_cell.angle_beta   90.00
_cell.angle_gamma   90.00
#
_symmetry.space_group_name_H-M   'P 1'
#
loop_
_entity.id
_entity.type
_entity.pdbx_description
1 polymer ?
#
loop_
_entity_poly.entity_id
_entity_poly.type
_entity_poly.pdbx_seq_one_letter_code
_entity_poly.pdbx_strand_id
1 'polypeptide(L)'
;MLVLHGFTGNPQSMRPLAEAVAAGGFTVDLPLLPGHGTAVEDMVLTRWEDWSGAAEAAYQALMARCDKVMVAGLSMGGTLTCWLAQHHPEIAGIAVVNPLVDPPAEEYRDLIRGLLADGAETVEGIGSDIAKEGASEAAYAGTPLAAALSLFEGVDAVAPRLGDIRCPALLLSSREDHVVAVESGDVFESSVGGSVERVYLERSYHVATLDWDAHLVEERVVAFAATALGGPGVAAS
;
A
#
# COMPACT_ATOMS: atom_id res chain seq x y z
N MET A 1 -6.35 -6.82 11.45
CA MET A 1 -5.50 -6.00 10.56
C MET A 1 -6.28 -5.67 9.30
N LEU A 2 -6.24 -4.42 8.84
CA LEU A 2 -6.67 -4.01 7.52
C LEU A 2 -5.49 -4.13 6.55
N VAL A 3 -5.71 -4.70 5.36
CA VAL A 3 -4.67 -4.88 4.33
C VAL A 3 -5.15 -4.23 3.03
N LEU A 4 -4.32 -3.36 2.42
CA LEU A 4 -4.70 -2.52 1.28
C LEU A 4 -3.77 -2.79 0.09
N HIS A 5 -4.34 -3.09 -1.08
CA HIS A 5 -3.60 -3.36 -2.32
C HIS A 5 -3.19 -2.09 -3.07
N GLY A 6 -2.35 -2.24 -4.08
CA GLY A 6 -1.82 -1.15 -4.91
C GLY A 6 -2.76 -0.70 -6.03
N PHE A 7 -2.36 0.40 -6.70
CA PHE A 7 -3.02 0.99 -7.87
C PHE A 7 -3.01 0.00 -9.04
N THR A 8 -4.10 -0.09 -9.78
CA THR A 8 -4.37 -1.06 -10.87
C THR A 8 -4.41 -2.54 -10.47
N GLY A 9 -3.85 -2.90 -9.30
CA GLY A 9 -3.88 -4.25 -8.75
C GLY A 9 -5.22 -4.63 -8.13
N ASN A 10 -5.23 -5.65 -7.32
CA ASN A 10 -6.42 -6.09 -6.58
C ASN A 10 -5.99 -6.95 -5.35
N PRO A 11 -6.91 -7.47 -4.54
CA PRO A 11 -6.57 -8.29 -3.38
C PRO A 11 -5.65 -9.48 -3.63
N GLN A 12 -5.48 -9.96 -4.86
CA GLN A 12 -4.61 -11.08 -5.17
C GLN A 12 -3.14 -10.81 -4.76
N SER A 13 -2.64 -9.59 -4.98
CA SER A 13 -1.25 -9.24 -4.64
C SER A 13 -0.98 -9.22 -3.13
N MET A 14 -2.01 -8.97 -2.31
CA MET A 14 -1.88 -8.90 -0.85
C MET A 14 -2.44 -10.13 -0.13
N ARG A 15 -3.05 -11.07 -0.85
CA ARG A 15 -3.67 -12.28 -0.27
C ARG A 15 -2.69 -13.14 0.53
N PRO A 16 -1.46 -13.44 0.04
CA PRO A 16 -0.53 -14.26 0.82
C PRO A 16 -0.19 -13.62 2.18
N LEU A 17 0.05 -12.31 2.20
CA LEU A 17 0.27 -11.57 3.44
C LEU A 17 -0.95 -11.63 4.36
N ALA A 18 -2.16 -11.42 3.82
CA ALA A 18 -3.40 -11.47 4.60
C ALA A 18 -3.61 -12.87 5.22
N GLU A 19 -3.33 -13.93 4.46
CA GLU A 19 -3.41 -15.34 4.93
C GLU A 19 -2.36 -15.63 6.00
N ALA A 20 -1.12 -15.15 5.86
CA ALA A 20 -0.08 -15.30 6.87
C ALA A 20 -0.46 -14.59 8.20
N VAL A 21 -1.00 -13.38 8.11
CA VAL A 21 -1.49 -12.64 9.28
C VAL A 21 -2.67 -13.37 9.95
N ALA A 22 -3.61 -13.91 9.15
CA ALA A 22 -4.74 -14.69 9.67
C ALA A 22 -4.26 -15.98 10.33
N ALA A 23 -3.26 -16.67 9.74
CA ALA A 23 -2.63 -17.84 10.34
C ALA A 23 -1.90 -17.51 11.67
N GLY A 24 -1.42 -16.27 11.81
CA GLY A 24 -0.88 -15.71 13.07
C GLY A 24 -1.94 -15.43 14.14
N GLY A 25 -3.21 -15.73 13.88
CA GLY A 25 -4.32 -15.60 14.83
C GLY A 25 -4.99 -14.23 14.86
N PHE A 26 -4.75 -13.38 13.88
CA PHE A 26 -5.35 -12.04 13.79
C PHE A 26 -6.58 -12.03 12.87
N THR A 27 -7.56 -11.20 13.21
CA THR A 27 -8.66 -10.87 12.30
C THR A 27 -8.13 -10.00 11.16
N VAL A 28 -8.42 -10.38 9.91
CA VAL A 28 -7.95 -9.66 8.71
C VAL A 28 -9.15 -9.20 7.87
N ASP A 29 -9.03 -8.02 7.31
CA ASP A 29 -9.87 -7.52 6.22
C ASP A 29 -8.97 -7.09 5.06
N LEU A 30 -9.31 -7.54 3.86
CA LEU A 30 -8.60 -7.26 2.60
C LEU A 30 -9.66 -6.83 1.57
N PRO A 31 -10.12 -5.57 1.61
CA PRO A 31 -11.16 -5.10 0.72
C PRO A 31 -10.67 -4.98 -0.73
N LEU A 32 -11.60 -5.16 -1.66
CA LEU A 32 -11.44 -4.72 -3.04
C LEU A 32 -11.75 -3.23 -3.11
N LEU A 33 -10.78 -2.41 -3.50
CA LEU A 33 -10.97 -0.97 -3.63
C LEU A 33 -11.82 -0.64 -4.87
N PRO A 34 -12.61 0.45 -4.85
CA PRO A 34 -13.47 0.85 -5.98
C PRO A 34 -12.70 0.94 -7.30
N GLY A 35 -13.31 0.45 -8.37
CA GLY A 35 -12.76 0.45 -9.72
C GLY A 35 -11.66 -0.58 -9.99
N HIS A 36 -11.26 -1.39 -8.99
CA HIS A 36 -10.23 -2.41 -9.14
C HIS A 36 -10.83 -3.82 -9.31
N GLY A 37 -10.07 -4.73 -9.93
CA GLY A 37 -10.43 -6.15 -10.04
C GLY A 37 -11.64 -6.46 -10.93
N THR A 38 -12.08 -5.53 -11.75
CA THR A 38 -13.20 -5.65 -12.71
C THR A 38 -12.71 -5.33 -14.13
N ALA A 39 -12.91 -4.11 -14.60
CA ALA A 39 -12.40 -3.60 -15.88
C ALA A 39 -11.70 -2.26 -15.68
N VAL A 40 -10.71 -1.95 -16.53
CA VAL A 40 -9.95 -0.69 -16.42
C VAL A 40 -10.86 0.54 -16.59
N GLU A 41 -11.93 0.41 -17.37
CA GLU A 41 -12.96 1.43 -17.60
C GLU A 41 -13.68 1.82 -16.28
N ASP A 42 -13.86 0.89 -15.37
CA ASP A 42 -14.43 1.19 -14.05
C ASP A 42 -13.47 2.04 -13.22
N MET A 43 -12.15 1.80 -13.35
CA MET A 43 -11.15 2.56 -12.63
C MET A 43 -10.93 3.96 -13.23
N VAL A 44 -11.13 4.16 -14.53
CA VAL A 44 -11.10 5.49 -15.18
C VAL A 44 -12.03 6.49 -14.46
N LEU A 45 -13.13 6.00 -13.89
CA LEU A 45 -14.14 6.80 -13.20
C LEU A 45 -13.85 7.04 -11.72
N THR A 46 -12.89 6.31 -11.11
CA THR A 46 -12.60 6.42 -9.67
C THR A 46 -11.51 7.44 -9.37
N ARG A 47 -11.54 7.95 -8.15
CA ARG A 47 -10.64 9.00 -7.65
C ARG A 47 -10.14 8.65 -6.23
N TRP A 48 -9.22 9.46 -5.74
CA TRP A 48 -8.65 9.31 -4.39
C TRP A 48 -9.71 9.20 -3.30
N GLU A 49 -10.77 10.00 -3.39
CA GLU A 49 -11.85 10.03 -2.40
C GLU A 49 -12.62 8.71 -2.35
N ASP A 50 -12.76 8.02 -3.49
CA ASP A 50 -13.43 6.71 -3.54
C ASP A 50 -12.58 5.66 -2.81
N TRP A 51 -11.26 5.67 -3.01
CA TRP A 51 -10.35 4.71 -2.39
C TRP A 51 -10.13 5.01 -0.90
N SER A 52 -9.90 6.27 -0.55
CA SER A 52 -9.74 6.68 0.86
C SER A 52 -11.04 6.46 1.65
N GLY A 53 -12.19 6.76 1.05
CA GLY A 53 -13.50 6.46 1.66
C GLY A 53 -13.75 4.97 1.85
N ALA A 54 -13.35 4.12 0.90
CA ALA A 54 -13.46 2.67 1.03
C ALA A 54 -12.50 2.12 2.12
N ALA A 55 -11.26 2.64 2.17
CA ALA A 55 -10.30 2.29 3.21
C ALA A 55 -10.79 2.70 4.61
N GLU A 56 -11.36 3.90 4.73
CA GLU A 56 -12.00 4.39 5.96
C GLU A 56 -13.15 3.48 6.41
N ALA A 57 -14.06 3.14 5.49
CA ALA A 57 -15.19 2.26 5.80
C ALA A 57 -14.74 0.88 6.29
N ALA A 58 -13.71 0.30 5.65
CA ALA A 58 -13.13 -0.98 6.07
C ALA A 58 -12.44 -0.87 7.45
N TYR A 59 -11.70 0.22 7.70
CA TYR A 59 -11.11 0.48 9.01
C TYR A 59 -12.17 0.56 10.10
N GLN A 60 -13.23 1.34 9.91
CA GLN A 60 -14.32 1.49 10.87
C GLN A 60 -15.04 0.16 11.11
N ALA A 61 -15.23 -0.66 10.09
CA ALA A 61 -15.82 -1.98 10.21
C ALA A 61 -14.96 -2.94 11.06
N LEU A 62 -13.63 -2.82 10.99
CA LEU A 62 -12.73 -3.55 11.88
C LEU A 62 -12.74 -3.01 13.31
N MET A 63 -12.71 -1.68 13.49
CA MET A 63 -12.78 -1.05 14.81
C MET A 63 -14.06 -1.39 15.56
N ALA A 64 -15.17 -1.62 14.86
CA ALA A 64 -16.42 -2.03 15.49
C ALA A 64 -16.39 -3.44 16.12
N ARG A 65 -15.38 -4.27 15.79
CA ARG A 65 -15.28 -5.68 16.23
C ARG A 65 -13.92 -6.09 16.79
N CYS A 66 -12.95 -5.18 16.82
CA CYS A 66 -11.62 -5.42 17.33
C CYS A 66 -11.21 -4.28 18.27
N ASP A 67 -10.55 -4.62 19.38
CA ASP A 67 -10.09 -3.63 20.37
C ASP A 67 -8.94 -2.76 19.84
N LYS A 68 -8.14 -3.29 18.91
CA LYS A 68 -7.03 -2.61 18.26
C LYS A 68 -6.98 -2.99 16.78
N VAL A 69 -6.62 -2.03 15.94
CA VAL A 69 -6.42 -2.26 14.50
C VAL A 69 -5.03 -1.78 14.11
N MET A 70 -4.38 -2.56 13.27
CA MET A 70 -3.18 -2.23 12.53
C MET A 70 -3.51 -2.22 11.04
N VAL A 71 -2.84 -1.36 10.26
CA VAL A 71 -3.05 -1.26 8.81
C VAL A 71 -1.78 -1.62 8.08
N ALA A 72 -1.90 -2.38 6.99
CA ALA A 72 -0.80 -2.70 6.10
C ALA A 72 -1.18 -2.37 4.64
N GLY A 73 -0.21 -1.89 3.84
CA GLY A 73 -0.48 -1.57 2.45
C GLY A 73 0.73 -1.58 1.54
N LEU A 74 0.49 -1.92 0.26
CA LEU A 74 1.47 -1.92 -0.82
C LEU A 74 1.26 -0.69 -1.71
N SER A 75 2.32 0.05 -2.04
CA SER A 75 2.27 1.15 -3.03
C SER A 75 1.19 2.19 -2.68
N MET A 76 0.18 2.41 -3.52
CA MET A 76 -1.01 3.21 -3.18
C MET A 76 -1.67 2.76 -1.87
N GLY A 77 -1.74 1.45 -1.61
CA GLY A 77 -2.21 0.93 -0.32
C GLY A 77 -1.37 1.42 0.86
N GLY A 78 -0.06 1.64 0.64
CA GLY A 78 0.84 2.30 1.59
C GLY A 78 0.48 3.77 1.81
N THR A 79 0.15 4.51 0.74
CA THR A 79 -0.35 5.90 0.83
C THR A 79 -1.66 5.97 1.64
N LEU A 80 -2.61 5.08 1.33
CA LEU A 80 -3.88 4.96 2.08
C LEU A 80 -3.64 4.57 3.55
N THR A 81 -2.66 3.72 3.83
CA THR A 81 -2.24 3.34 5.19
C THR A 81 -1.73 4.57 5.95
N CYS A 82 -0.90 5.40 5.32
CA CYS A 82 -0.43 6.66 5.90
C CYS A 82 -1.59 7.63 6.14
N TRP A 83 -2.48 7.76 5.15
CA TRP A 83 -3.66 8.61 5.25
C TRP A 83 -4.54 8.21 6.46
N LEU A 84 -4.84 6.92 6.62
CA LEU A 84 -5.59 6.43 7.79
C LEU A 84 -4.87 6.75 9.10
N ALA A 85 -3.57 6.50 9.20
CA ALA A 85 -2.79 6.74 10.41
C ALA A 85 -2.70 8.23 10.79
N GLN A 86 -2.84 9.15 9.82
CA GLN A 86 -2.92 10.60 10.05
C GLN A 86 -4.27 11.03 10.62
N HIS A 87 -5.35 10.28 10.34
CA HIS A 87 -6.71 10.59 10.77
C HIS A 87 -7.12 9.80 12.02
N HIS A 88 -6.46 8.68 12.29
CA HIS A 88 -6.77 7.76 13.37
C HIS A 88 -5.54 7.52 14.26
N PRO A 89 -5.25 8.40 15.22
CA PRO A 89 -4.10 8.26 16.12
C PRO A 89 -4.16 7.03 17.02
N GLU A 90 -5.31 6.37 17.12
CA GLU A 90 -5.53 5.11 17.84
C GLU A 90 -5.08 3.87 17.07
N ILE A 91 -4.68 3.98 15.80
CA ILE A 91 -4.08 2.87 15.04
C ILE A 91 -2.85 2.35 15.79
N ALA A 92 -2.84 1.05 16.07
CA ALA A 92 -1.82 0.43 16.92
C ALA A 92 -0.44 0.34 16.24
N GLY A 93 -0.39 0.38 14.92
CA GLY A 93 0.81 0.36 14.10
C GLY A 93 0.49 0.27 12.63
N ILE A 94 1.45 0.59 11.79
CA ILE A 94 1.33 0.47 10.32
C ILE A 94 2.48 -0.35 9.73
N ALA A 95 2.20 -1.08 8.64
CA ALA A 95 3.24 -1.71 7.83
C ALA A 95 3.07 -1.29 6.37
N VAL A 96 4.11 -0.74 5.77
CA VAL A 96 4.06 -0.26 4.38
C VAL A 96 5.13 -0.96 3.55
N VAL A 97 4.72 -1.45 2.38
CA VAL A 97 5.59 -2.10 1.41
C VAL A 97 5.69 -1.20 0.20
N ASN A 98 6.89 -0.74 -0.11
CA ASN A 98 7.17 0.14 -1.26
C ASN A 98 6.15 1.30 -1.38
N PRO A 99 5.92 2.08 -0.32
CA PRO A 99 4.84 3.07 -0.30
C PRO A 99 5.12 4.24 -1.23
N LEU A 100 4.10 4.70 -1.97
CA LEU A 100 4.17 5.94 -2.76
C LEU A 100 3.83 7.12 -1.85
N VAL A 101 4.85 7.76 -1.27
CA VAL A 101 4.69 8.91 -0.36
C VAL A 101 5.55 10.12 -0.76
N ASP A 102 6.38 9.97 -1.79
CA ASP A 102 7.11 11.05 -2.41
C ASP A 102 6.31 11.53 -3.64
N PRO A 103 5.86 12.81 -3.68
CA PRO A 103 5.04 13.30 -4.77
C PRO A 103 5.77 13.23 -6.12
N PRO A 104 5.14 12.66 -7.16
CA PRO A 104 5.74 12.66 -8.50
C PRO A 104 5.99 14.07 -9.02
N ALA A 105 7.08 14.24 -9.78
CA ALA A 105 7.50 15.50 -10.36
C ALA A 105 6.39 16.12 -11.24
N GLU A 106 6.31 17.46 -11.26
CA GLU A 106 5.27 18.19 -11.99
C GLU A 106 5.35 17.94 -13.50
N GLU A 107 6.55 17.77 -14.04
CA GLU A 107 6.78 17.45 -15.46
C GLU A 107 6.10 16.13 -15.86
N TYR A 108 6.09 15.14 -14.97
CA TYR A 108 5.39 13.87 -15.22
C TYR A 108 3.87 14.05 -15.20
N ARG A 109 3.36 14.88 -14.30
CA ARG A 109 1.93 15.23 -14.23
C ARG A 109 1.48 16.01 -15.47
N ASP A 110 2.31 16.92 -15.96
CA ASP A 110 2.04 17.70 -17.18
C ASP A 110 2.00 16.80 -18.42
N LEU A 111 2.88 15.80 -18.50
CA LEU A 111 2.80 14.79 -19.56
C LEU A 111 1.45 14.05 -19.52
N ILE A 112 1.00 13.61 -18.36
CA ILE A 112 -0.30 12.94 -18.21
C ILE A 112 -1.45 13.87 -18.59
N ARG A 113 -1.43 15.13 -18.15
CA ARG A 113 -2.45 16.14 -18.54
C ARG A 113 -2.48 16.36 -20.04
N GLY A 114 -1.31 16.39 -20.71
CA GLY A 114 -1.20 16.48 -22.16
C GLY A 114 -1.87 15.29 -22.87
N LEU A 115 -1.59 14.07 -22.42
CA LEU A 115 -2.20 12.86 -22.98
C LEU A 115 -3.73 12.87 -22.81
N LEU A 116 -4.23 13.27 -21.63
CA LEU A 116 -5.66 13.45 -21.39
C LEU A 116 -6.29 14.49 -22.31
N ALA A 117 -5.61 15.63 -22.53
CA ALA A 117 -6.09 16.69 -23.44
C ALA A 117 -6.15 16.20 -24.90
N ASP A 118 -5.27 15.29 -25.28
CA ASP A 118 -5.27 14.62 -26.59
C ASP A 118 -6.31 13.49 -26.69
N GLY A 119 -7.08 13.24 -25.63
CA GLY A 119 -8.18 12.27 -25.59
C GLY A 119 -7.78 10.85 -25.17
N ALA A 120 -6.56 10.63 -24.67
CA ALA A 120 -6.18 9.35 -24.12
C ALA A 120 -6.77 9.19 -22.69
N GLU A 121 -7.48 8.11 -22.42
CA GLU A 121 -7.97 7.80 -21.08
C GLU A 121 -7.00 6.87 -20.32
N THR A 122 -6.28 6.02 -21.05
CA THR A 122 -5.32 5.07 -20.52
C THR A 122 -4.04 5.06 -21.35
N VAL A 123 -2.95 4.65 -20.72
CA VAL A 123 -1.67 4.29 -21.37
C VAL A 123 -1.31 2.86 -21.02
N GLU A 124 -0.35 2.26 -21.73
CA GLU A 124 0.17 0.96 -21.37
C GLU A 124 0.67 0.97 -19.90
N GLY A 125 0.24 0.00 -19.13
CA GLY A 125 0.62 -0.16 -17.73
C GLY A 125 2.03 -0.73 -17.59
N ILE A 126 2.62 -0.57 -16.40
CA ILE A 126 3.94 -1.13 -16.07
C ILE A 126 3.90 -2.66 -16.04
N GLY A 127 2.70 -3.24 -15.92
CA GLY A 127 2.54 -4.69 -15.74
C GLY A 127 2.92 -5.14 -14.33
N SER A 128 3.33 -6.41 -14.22
CA SER A 128 3.80 -6.97 -12.95
C SER A 128 5.28 -6.69 -12.76
N ASP A 129 5.64 -5.77 -11.87
CA ASP A 129 7.03 -5.56 -11.47
C ASP A 129 7.43 -6.58 -10.38
N ILE A 130 7.78 -7.78 -10.83
CA ILE A 130 8.12 -8.97 -10.01
C ILE A 130 9.36 -9.63 -10.61
N ALA A 131 10.41 -9.84 -9.80
CA ALA A 131 11.66 -10.50 -10.22
C ALA A 131 11.50 -12.01 -10.38
N LYS A 132 10.57 -12.62 -9.64
CA LYS A 132 10.37 -14.07 -9.60
C LYS A 132 9.71 -14.58 -10.87
N GLU A 133 10.43 -15.39 -11.65
CA GLU A 133 9.91 -15.99 -12.87
C GLU A 133 8.62 -16.79 -12.60
N GLY A 134 7.63 -16.61 -13.46
CA GLY A 134 6.34 -17.32 -13.38
C GLY A 134 5.35 -16.75 -12.35
N ALA A 135 5.76 -15.78 -11.52
CA ALA A 135 4.85 -15.02 -10.69
C ALA A 135 4.28 -13.84 -11.49
N SER A 136 3.04 -13.47 -11.20
CA SER A 136 2.38 -12.31 -11.81
C SER A 136 1.32 -11.71 -10.90
N GLU A 137 1.18 -10.40 -10.96
CA GLU A 137 0.08 -9.68 -10.35
C GLU A 137 -1.12 -9.65 -11.31
N ALA A 138 -2.31 -9.83 -10.78
CA ALA A 138 -3.54 -9.64 -11.54
C ALA A 138 -3.89 -8.13 -11.60
N ALA A 139 -3.05 -7.35 -12.27
CA ALA A 139 -3.25 -5.92 -12.48
C ALA A 139 -3.86 -5.64 -13.87
N TYR A 140 -4.41 -4.44 -14.04
CA TYR A 140 -4.84 -3.99 -15.36
C TYR A 140 -3.65 -3.78 -16.30
N ALA A 141 -3.82 -4.13 -17.58
CA ALA A 141 -2.81 -3.90 -18.61
C ALA A 141 -2.63 -2.41 -18.94
N GLY A 142 -3.62 -1.58 -18.61
CA GLY A 142 -3.61 -0.14 -18.81
C GLY A 142 -3.61 0.64 -17.51
N THR A 143 -2.92 1.79 -17.51
CA THR A 143 -2.93 2.77 -16.43
C THR A 143 -3.95 3.87 -16.74
N PRO A 144 -5.03 4.03 -15.95
CA PRO A 144 -6.00 5.09 -16.18
C PRO A 144 -5.45 6.44 -15.72
N LEU A 145 -5.29 7.37 -16.67
CA LEU A 145 -4.53 8.61 -16.50
C LEU A 145 -5.16 9.58 -15.49
N ALA A 146 -6.49 9.77 -15.57
CA ALA A 146 -7.19 10.65 -14.63
C ALA A 146 -7.18 10.10 -13.20
N ALA A 147 -7.27 8.79 -13.03
CA ALA A 147 -7.15 8.13 -11.75
C ALA A 147 -5.73 8.24 -11.18
N ALA A 148 -4.69 8.14 -12.04
CA ALA A 148 -3.31 8.33 -11.64
C ALA A 148 -3.05 9.77 -11.12
N LEU A 149 -3.54 10.80 -11.81
CA LEU A 149 -3.44 12.17 -11.31
C LEU A 149 -4.13 12.35 -9.97
N SER A 150 -5.30 11.73 -9.78
CA SER A 150 -6.02 11.80 -8.51
C SER A 150 -5.30 11.06 -7.38
N LEU A 151 -4.61 9.94 -7.68
CA LEU A 151 -3.69 9.32 -6.73
C LEU A 151 -2.57 10.28 -6.30
N PHE A 152 -1.97 11.02 -7.26
CA PHE A 152 -0.92 11.99 -6.95
C PHE A 152 -1.41 13.15 -6.09
N GLU A 153 -2.67 13.59 -6.29
CA GLU A 153 -3.31 14.55 -5.37
C GLU A 153 -3.45 13.97 -3.95
N GLY A 154 -3.77 12.69 -3.83
CA GLY A 154 -3.76 11.98 -2.57
C GLY A 154 -2.36 11.92 -1.92
N VAL A 155 -1.32 11.68 -2.71
CA VAL A 155 0.08 11.73 -2.22
C VAL A 155 0.43 13.14 -1.75
N ASP A 156 0.06 14.19 -2.49
CA ASP A 156 0.28 15.59 -2.11
C ASP A 156 -0.39 15.96 -0.77
N ALA A 157 -1.55 15.37 -0.50
CA ALA A 157 -2.24 15.58 0.77
C ALA A 157 -1.59 14.82 1.94
N VAL A 158 -1.01 13.64 1.67
CA VAL A 158 -0.41 12.75 2.69
C VAL A 158 1.03 13.16 3.03
N ALA A 159 1.87 13.41 2.03
CA ALA A 159 3.31 13.62 2.19
C ALA A 159 3.67 14.72 3.22
N PRO A 160 3.08 15.93 3.18
CA PRO A 160 3.42 17.00 4.15
C PRO A 160 3.04 16.67 5.59
N ARG A 161 2.19 15.68 5.79
CA ARG A 161 1.63 15.30 7.10
C ARG A 161 2.15 13.98 7.63
N LEU A 162 3.17 13.38 7.03
CA LEU A 162 3.79 12.13 7.52
C LEU A 162 4.23 12.25 8.99
N GLY A 163 4.62 13.44 9.43
CA GLY A 163 4.95 13.74 10.83
C GLY A 163 3.77 13.60 11.80
N ASP A 164 2.52 13.56 11.33
CA ASP A 164 1.34 13.35 12.20
C ASP A 164 1.17 11.87 12.57
N ILE A 165 1.80 10.95 11.85
CA ILE A 165 1.80 9.51 12.15
C ILE A 165 2.65 9.27 13.39
N ARG A 166 2.02 8.86 14.51
CA ARG A 166 2.68 8.66 15.80
C ARG A 166 2.81 7.21 16.22
N CYS A 167 2.04 6.31 15.63
CA CYS A 167 2.13 4.89 15.90
C CYS A 167 3.46 4.32 15.36
N PRO A 168 3.93 3.17 15.89
CA PRO A 168 5.05 2.44 15.31
C PRO A 168 4.79 2.08 13.85
N ALA A 169 5.82 2.15 13.01
CA ALA A 169 5.77 1.83 11.59
C ALA A 169 6.82 0.78 11.21
N LEU A 170 6.43 -0.19 10.39
CA LEU A 170 7.30 -1.11 9.69
C LEU A 170 7.34 -0.71 8.21
N LEU A 171 8.52 -0.36 7.72
CA LEU A 171 8.78 -0.04 6.32
C LEU A 171 9.55 -1.19 5.66
N LEU A 172 8.98 -1.75 4.60
CA LEU A 172 9.63 -2.76 3.77
C LEU A 172 9.90 -2.14 2.39
N SER A 173 11.18 -2.05 2.01
CA SER A 173 11.62 -1.34 0.79
C SER A 173 12.44 -2.25 -0.10
N SER A 174 11.97 -2.48 -1.33
CA SER A 174 12.75 -3.17 -2.36
C SER A 174 13.91 -2.28 -2.83
N ARG A 175 15.10 -2.90 -3.00
CA ARG A 175 16.27 -2.19 -3.53
C ARG A 175 16.13 -1.88 -5.02
N GLU A 176 15.46 -2.76 -5.74
CA GLU A 176 15.27 -2.70 -7.19
C GLU A 176 13.78 -2.55 -7.51
N ASP A 177 13.17 -1.44 -7.07
CA ASP A 177 11.79 -1.07 -7.38
C ASP A 177 11.78 -0.21 -8.64
N HIS A 178 11.07 -0.63 -9.70
CA HIS A 178 10.99 0.10 -10.96
C HIS A 178 9.73 0.96 -11.09
N VAL A 179 8.87 0.96 -10.07
CA VAL A 179 7.59 1.69 -10.03
C VAL A 179 7.65 2.86 -9.07
N VAL A 180 8.10 2.62 -7.85
CA VAL A 180 8.29 3.64 -6.82
C VAL A 180 9.76 3.70 -6.45
N ALA A 181 10.37 4.85 -6.63
CA ALA A 181 11.77 5.04 -6.29
C ALA A 181 12.03 4.74 -4.81
N VAL A 182 13.17 4.10 -4.51
CA VAL A 182 13.55 3.70 -3.14
C VAL A 182 13.63 4.92 -2.20
N GLU A 183 13.86 6.10 -2.75
CA GLU A 183 13.88 7.39 -2.08
C GLU A 183 12.53 7.73 -1.43
N SER A 184 11.41 7.22 -1.96
CA SER A 184 10.10 7.35 -1.30
C SER A 184 10.11 6.70 0.10
N GLY A 185 10.84 5.60 0.27
CA GLY A 185 11.11 5.00 1.57
C GLY A 185 11.97 5.89 2.48
N ASP A 186 12.94 6.62 1.92
CA ASP A 186 13.77 7.56 2.69
C ASP A 186 12.95 8.76 3.19
N VAL A 187 12.04 9.28 2.34
CA VAL A 187 11.07 10.32 2.72
C VAL A 187 10.18 9.82 3.84
N PHE A 188 9.63 8.61 3.73
CA PHE A 188 8.81 8.01 4.79
C PHE A 188 9.58 7.91 6.11
N GLU A 189 10.76 7.26 6.10
CA GLU A 189 11.56 7.01 7.30
C GLU A 189 11.97 8.30 8.02
N SER A 190 12.35 9.33 7.25
CA SER A 190 12.79 10.60 7.82
C SER A 190 11.66 11.53 8.28
N SER A 191 10.43 11.32 7.80
CA SER A 191 9.31 12.24 8.02
C SER A 191 8.28 11.75 9.03
N VAL A 192 8.14 10.41 9.22
CA VAL A 192 7.18 9.83 10.16
C VAL A 192 7.53 10.22 11.60
N GLY A 193 6.52 10.66 12.36
CA GLY A 193 6.70 11.13 13.73
C GLY A 193 6.80 10.03 14.78
N GLY A 194 6.42 8.78 14.44
CA GLY A 194 6.59 7.57 15.25
C GLY A 194 7.94 6.88 15.03
N SER A 195 8.15 5.76 15.72
CA SER A 195 9.33 4.92 15.46
C SER A 195 9.16 4.16 14.13
N VAL A 196 10.22 4.13 13.33
CA VAL A 196 10.24 3.38 12.07
C VAL A 196 11.25 2.26 12.18
N GLU A 197 10.82 1.04 11.88
CA GLU A 197 11.69 -0.10 11.62
C GLU A 197 11.74 -0.31 10.10
N ARG A 198 12.92 -0.24 9.48
CA ARG A 198 13.08 -0.45 8.04
C ARG A 198 13.73 -1.79 7.74
N VAL A 199 13.14 -2.52 6.80
CA VAL A 199 13.66 -3.78 6.25
C VAL A 199 13.86 -3.61 4.75
N TYR A 200 15.06 -3.89 4.26
CA TYR A 200 15.32 -3.92 2.82
C TYR A 200 15.03 -5.30 2.25
N LEU A 201 14.36 -5.31 1.09
CA LEU A 201 14.05 -6.49 0.30
C LEU A 201 15.08 -6.56 -0.84
N GLU A 202 16.02 -7.50 -0.73
CA GLU A 202 17.22 -7.53 -1.58
C GLU A 202 17.01 -8.24 -2.92
N ARG A 203 15.88 -8.96 -3.08
CA ARG A 203 15.64 -9.86 -4.21
C ARG A 203 14.34 -9.58 -4.94
N SER A 204 13.52 -8.69 -4.41
CA SER A 204 12.18 -8.40 -4.92
C SER A 204 12.12 -7.05 -5.57
N TYR A 205 11.27 -6.93 -6.59
CA TYR A 205 10.87 -5.69 -7.22
C TYR A 205 9.65 -5.08 -6.49
N HIS A 206 8.86 -4.26 -7.18
CA HIS A 206 7.78 -3.48 -6.55
C HIS A 206 6.74 -4.33 -5.82
N VAL A 207 6.25 -5.41 -6.45
CA VAL A 207 5.19 -6.27 -5.87
C VAL A 207 5.82 -7.35 -4.99
N ALA A 208 6.56 -6.93 -3.98
CA ALA A 208 7.37 -7.81 -3.12
C ALA A 208 6.55 -8.88 -2.38
N THR A 209 5.25 -8.66 -2.22
CA THR A 209 4.31 -9.61 -1.60
C THR A 209 4.05 -10.87 -2.44
N LEU A 210 4.44 -10.87 -3.73
CA LEU A 210 4.36 -12.03 -4.63
C LEU A 210 5.74 -12.47 -5.13
N ASP A 211 6.80 -11.81 -4.71
CA ASP A 211 8.15 -11.96 -5.21
C ASP A 211 9.03 -12.82 -4.29
N TRP A 212 10.34 -12.82 -4.52
CA TRP A 212 11.33 -13.65 -3.80
C TRP A 212 11.35 -13.42 -2.29
N ASP A 213 11.13 -12.17 -1.84
CA ASP A 213 11.13 -11.82 -0.41
C ASP A 213 9.72 -11.88 0.21
N ALA A 214 8.71 -12.43 -0.47
CA ALA A 214 7.34 -12.50 0.04
C ALA A 214 7.26 -13.12 1.44
N HIS A 215 8.01 -14.21 1.67
CA HIS A 215 8.04 -14.86 2.99
C HIS A 215 8.67 -13.95 4.06
N LEU A 216 9.72 -13.19 3.73
CA LEU A 216 10.30 -12.20 4.66
C LEU A 216 9.29 -11.10 4.99
N VAL A 217 8.53 -10.61 3.98
CA VAL A 217 7.44 -9.63 4.19
C VAL A 217 6.40 -10.19 5.18
N GLU A 218 5.92 -11.41 4.94
CA GLU A 218 4.95 -12.10 5.80
C GLU A 218 5.46 -12.23 7.24
N GLU A 219 6.67 -12.78 7.42
CA GLU A 219 7.31 -12.98 8.73
C GLU A 219 7.42 -11.66 9.51
N ARG A 220 7.94 -10.60 8.86
CA ARG A 220 8.16 -9.32 9.51
C ARG A 220 6.85 -8.62 9.88
N VAL A 221 5.85 -8.66 9.00
CA VAL A 221 4.53 -8.07 9.29
C VAL A 221 3.80 -8.82 10.40
N VAL A 222 3.85 -10.16 10.41
CA VAL A 222 3.23 -10.96 11.48
C VAL A 222 3.91 -10.71 12.83
N ALA A 223 5.25 -10.68 12.89
CA ALA A 223 6.00 -10.37 14.09
C ALA A 223 5.72 -8.95 14.61
N PHE A 224 5.68 -7.98 13.71
CA PHE A 224 5.34 -6.60 14.04
C PHE A 224 3.90 -6.47 14.57
N ALA A 225 2.95 -7.17 13.93
CA ALA A 225 1.57 -7.22 14.40
C ALA A 225 1.43 -7.82 15.80
N ALA A 226 2.18 -8.88 16.11
CA ALA A 226 2.19 -9.48 17.45
C ALA A 226 2.66 -8.48 18.51
N THR A 227 3.62 -7.63 18.18
CA THR A 227 4.12 -6.57 19.06
C THR A 227 3.12 -5.43 19.20
N ALA A 228 2.58 -4.90 18.09
CA ALA A 228 1.71 -3.73 18.08
C ALA A 228 0.31 -4.02 18.67
N LEU A 229 -0.25 -5.18 18.35
CA LEU A 229 -1.60 -5.58 18.79
C LEU A 229 -1.61 -6.28 20.16
N GLY A 230 -0.46 -6.74 20.64
CA GLY A 230 -0.37 -7.51 21.88
C GLY A 230 -1.01 -8.89 21.74
N GLY A 231 -0.84 -9.53 20.59
CA GLY A 231 -1.37 -10.84 20.27
C GLY A 231 -0.74 -11.97 21.10
N PRO A 232 -1.28 -13.20 21.01
CA PRO A 232 -0.69 -14.35 21.67
C PRO A 232 0.75 -14.51 21.19
N GLY A 233 1.67 -14.34 22.12
CA GLY A 233 3.08 -14.53 21.81
C GLY A 233 3.24 -15.90 21.15
N VAL A 234 3.89 -15.92 19.97
CA VAL A 234 4.36 -17.17 19.39
C VAL A 234 5.25 -17.79 20.46
N ALA A 235 4.78 -18.86 21.08
CA ALA A 235 5.58 -19.61 22.01
C ALA A 235 6.84 -20.03 21.23
N ALA A 236 7.99 -19.54 21.68
CA ALA A 236 9.28 -19.96 21.14
C ALA A 236 9.35 -21.48 21.28
N SER A 237 9.32 -22.17 20.16
CA SER A 237 9.55 -23.62 20.07
C SER A 237 11.04 -23.91 20.08
#